data_83db344a974bb988b75759a9cc776b51
#
_entry.id   83db344a974bb988b75759a9cc776b51
#
_cell.length_a   1.000
_cell.length_b   1.000
_cell.length_c   1.000
_cell.angle_alpha   90.00
_cell.angle_beta   90.00
_cell.angle_gamma   90.00
#
_symmetry.space_group_name_H-M   'P 1'
#
loop_
_entity.id
_entity.type
_entity.pdbx_description
1 polymer ?
#
loop_
_entity_poly.entity_id
_entity_poly.type
_entity_poly.pdbx_seq_one_letter_code
_entity_poly.pdbx_strand_id
1 'polypeptide(L)'
;MTPSDDLTVRLATAGDVAGIVALESRYYVDNLDASARAKGFISVLHSPQWFAATVDSGGMHVAVTADEDIAGFIAVTDPPTRTEADLPPIVRAMLDLAETVEMNGKPIAVQRWALRGPVCIDEAFRGRGIYASFNAVTGEFYRHRYDLGVVFVAADNPRSLHTTTTKLGARSLAEFEVDSKRFHFLAFDFGESDQT
;
A
#
# COMPACT_ATOMS: atom_id res chain seq x y z
N MET A 1 -32.40 -4.23 3.47
CA MET A 1 -31.44 -4.85 4.39
C MET A 1 -30.23 -3.93 4.44
N THR A 2 -29.96 -3.32 5.60
CA THR A 2 -28.71 -2.61 5.83
C THR A 2 -27.59 -3.64 5.79
N PRO A 3 -26.50 -3.42 5.02
CA PRO A 3 -25.36 -4.32 5.04
C PRO A 3 -24.86 -4.43 6.48
N SER A 4 -24.59 -5.64 6.94
CA SER A 4 -23.96 -5.87 8.23
C SER A 4 -22.73 -4.97 8.37
N ASP A 5 -22.65 -4.19 9.46
CA ASP A 5 -21.53 -3.27 9.73
C ASP A 5 -20.24 -4.00 10.12
N ASP A 6 -20.29 -5.33 10.19
CA ASP A 6 -19.16 -6.17 10.59
C ASP A 6 -18.17 -6.32 9.45
N LEU A 7 -17.04 -5.61 9.57
CA LEU A 7 -15.88 -5.76 8.69
C LEU A 7 -14.79 -6.53 9.43
N THR A 8 -14.26 -7.56 8.79
CA THR A 8 -13.15 -8.35 9.32
C THR A 8 -11.89 -8.10 8.51
N VAL A 9 -10.76 -7.82 9.19
CA VAL A 9 -9.44 -7.74 8.56
C VAL A 9 -8.68 -9.04 8.83
N ARG A 10 -8.23 -9.69 7.76
CA ARG A 10 -7.51 -10.97 7.81
C ARG A 10 -6.45 -11.08 6.71
N LEU A 11 -5.58 -12.06 6.81
CA LEU A 11 -4.76 -12.48 5.68
C LEU A 11 -5.65 -12.88 4.50
N ALA A 12 -5.24 -12.48 3.31
CA ALA A 12 -5.91 -12.89 2.08
C ALA A 12 -5.65 -14.37 1.78
N THR A 13 -6.61 -14.97 1.12
CA THR A 13 -6.55 -16.35 0.59
C THR A 13 -6.60 -16.34 -0.93
N ALA A 14 -6.31 -17.45 -1.58
CA ALA A 14 -6.40 -17.58 -3.02
C ALA A 14 -7.80 -17.22 -3.57
N GLY A 15 -8.86 -17.46 -2.77
CA GLY A 15 -10.24 -17.09 -3.13
C GLY A 15 -10.48 -15.58 -3.25
N ASP A 16 -9.68 -14.76 -2.55
CA ASP A 16 -9.84 -13.31 -2.54
C ASP A 16 -9.22 -12.62 -3.76
N VAL A 17 -8.31 -13.29 -4.47
CA VAL A 17 -7.51 -12.70 -5.57
C VAL A 17 -8.38 -12.04 -6.63
N ALA A 18 -9.45 -12.69 -7.05
CA ALA A 18 -10.35 -12.14 -8.07
C ALA A 18 -11.03 -10.84 -7.60
N GLY A 19 -11.47 -10.79 -6.34
CA GLY A 19 -12.07 -9.59 -5.74
C GLY A 19 -11.05 -8.45 -5.58
N ILE A 20 -9.82 -8.76 -5.18
CA ILE A 20 -8.72 -7.79 -5.06
C ILE A 20 -8.40 -7.18 -6.42
N VAL A 21 -8.22 -7.99 -7.47
CA VAL A 21 -7.97 -7.54 -8.85
C VAL A 21 -9.09 -6.63 -9.35
N ALA A 22 -10.35 -7.02 -9.11
CA ALA A 22 -11.51 -6.22 -9.51
C ALA A 22 -11.54 -4.86 -8.78
N LEU A 23 -11.21 -4.85 -7.49
CA LEU A 23 -11.16 -3.62 -6.69
C LEU A 23 -10.01 -2.71 -7.14
N GLU A 24 -8.81 -3.25 -7.38
CA GLU A 24 -7.68 -2.46 -7.89
C GLU A 24 -8.02 -1.82 -9.24
N SER A 25 -8.53 -2.61 -10.19
CA SER A 25 -8.92 -2.14 -11.52
C SER A 25 -9.95 -1.00 -11.45
N ARG A 26 -10.91 -1.07 -10.53
CA ARG A 26 -11.90 -0.02 -10.33
C ARG A 26 -11.28 1.32 -9.90
N TYR A 27 -10.20 1.29 -9.14
CA TYR A 27 -9.53 2.49 -8.61
C TYR A 27 -8.21 2.81 -9.32
N TYR A 28 -7.89 2.11 -10.41
CA TYR A 28 -6.72 2.43 -11.23
C TYR A 28 -6.89 3.77 -11.94
N VAL A 29 -5.86 4.60 -11.91
CA VAL A 29 -5.90 6.00 -12.35
C VAL A 29 -6.43 6.19 -13.77
N ASP A 30 -6.08 5.29 -14.70
CA ASP A 30 -6.51 5.43 -16.09
C ASP A 30 -7.98 5.01 -16.33
N ASN A 31 -8.60 4.34 -15.37
CA ASN A 31 -10.01 3.97 -15.38
C ASN A 31 -10.92 5.02 -14.74
N LEU A 32 -10.35 6.12 -14.19
CA LEU A 32 -11.07 7.13 -13.44
C LEU A 32 -11.17 8.45 -14.17
N ASP A 33 -12.33 9.11 -14.08
CA ASP A 33 -12.46 10.52 -14.45
C ASP A 33 -11.82 11.45 -13.40
N ALA A 34 -11.73 12.74 -13.70
CA ALA A 34 -11.09 13.72 -12.82
C ALA A 34 -11.77 13.83 -11.44
N SER A 35 -13.09 13.68 -11.37
CA SER A 35 -13.85 13.73 -10.12
C SER A 35 -13.55 12.52 -9.22
N ALA A 36 -13.48 11.34 -9.82
CA ALA A 36 -13.14 10.12 -9.11
C ALA A 36 -11.66 10.10 -8.66
N ARG A 37 -10.73 10.61 -9.50
CA ARG A 37 -9.30 10.75 -9.13
C ARG A 37 -9.11 11.63 -7.89
N ALA A 38 -9.88 12.71 -7.74
CA ALA A 38 -9.81 13.56 -6.56
C ALA A 38 -10.15 12.82 -5.24
N LYS A 39 -10.84 11.68 -5.33
CA LYS A 39 -11.16 10.83 -4.20
C LYS A 39 -10.08 9.79 -3.87
N GLY A 40 -8.95 9.80 -4.59
CA GLY A 40 -7.82 8.88 -4.45
C GLY A 40 -7.85 7.73 -5.46
N PHE A 41 -6.68 7.31 -5.89
CA PHE A 41 -6.49 6.33 -6.94
C PHE A 41 -5.25 5.45 -6.69
N ILE A 42 -5.13 4.37 -7.46
CA ILE A 42 -3.95 3.51 -7.57
C ILE A 42 -3.17 3.91 -8.82
N SER A 43 -1.86 4.13 -8.68
CA SER A 43 -0.99 4.61 -9.77
C SER A 43 -0.37 3.48 -10.59
N VAL A 44 -0.27 2.27 -10.05
CA VAL A 44 0.35 1.10 -10.69
C VAL A 44 -0.64 -0.04 -10.66
N LEU A 45 -0.90 -0.63 -11.82
CA LEU A 45 -1.74 -1.82 -11.96
C LEU A 45 -0.89 -3.08 -11.83
N HIS A 46 -1.33 -4.04 -11.03
CA HIS A 46 -0.65 -5.30 -10.83
C HIS A 46 -1.34 -6.45 -11.56
N SER A 47 -0.56 -7.43 -11.98
CA SER A 47 -1.12 -8.62 -12.62
C SER A 47 -1.82 -9.54 -11.60
N PRO A 48 -2.81 -10.36 -12.03
CA PRO A 48 -3.40 -11.38 -11.17
C PRO A 48 -2.36 -12.35 -10.58
N GLN A 49 -1.28 -12.62 -11.33
CA GLN A 49 -0.18 -13.47 -10.90
C GLN A 49 0.62 -12.83 -9.76
N TRP A 50 0.85 -11.51 -9.82
CA TRP A 50 1.48 -10.78 -8.73
C TRP A 50 0.65 -10.85 -7.45
N PHE A 51 -0.67 -10.66 -7.54
CA PHE A 51 -1.57 -10.80 -6.40
C PHE A 51 -1.54 -12.20 -5.81
N ALA A 52 -1.63 -13.24 -6.65
CA ALA A 52 -1.57 -14.62 -6.21
C ALA A 52 -0.26 -14.92 -5.47
N ALA A 53 0.88 -14.53 -6.03
CA ALA A 53 2.19 -14.70 -5.39
C ALA A 53 2.31 -13.93 -4.06
N THR A 54 1.73 -12.72 -3.98
CA THR A 54 1.73 -11.92 -2.76
C THR A 54 0.84 -12.54 -1.68
N VAL A 55 -0.30 -13.12 -2.05
CA VAL A 55 -1.17 -13.89 -1.14
C VAL A 55 -0.44 -15.12 -0.63
N ASP A 56 0.18 -15.90 -1.52
CA ASP A 56 0.89 -17.13 -1.17
C ASP A 56 2.08 -16.88 -0.23
N SER A 57 2.74 -15.72 -0.35
CA SER A 57 3.83 -15.31 0.54
C SER A 57 3.35 -14.75 1.89
N GLY A 58 2.03 -14.59 2.11
CA GLY A 58 1.46 -13.95 3.30
C GLY A 58 1.63 -12.43 3.32
N GLY A 59 1.90 -11.81 2.16
CA GLY A 59 2.11 -10.36 2.02
C GLY A 59 0.82 -9.55 1.80
N MET A 60 -0.35 -10.17 1.83
CA MET A 60 -1.63 -9.52 1.52
C MET A 60 -2.64 -9.65 2.65
N HIS A 61 -3.25 -8.52 3.04
CA HIS A 61 -4.40 -8.52 3.94
C HIS A 61 -5.62 -7.92 3.24
N VAL A 62 -6.80 -8.41 3.61
CA VAL A 62 -8.09 -7.93 3.10
C VAL A 62 -8.98 -7.48 4.25
N ALA A 63 -9.84 -6.51 3.97
CA ALA A 63 -11.02 -6.22 4.77
C ALA A 63 -12.21 -6.77 4.00
N VAL A 64 -12.99 -7.63 4.65
CA VAL A 64 -14.15 -8.30 4.05
C VAL A 64 -15.42 -8.00 4.82
N THR A 65 -16.54 -7.99 4.13
CA THR A 65 -17.89 -7.96 4.73
C THR A 65 -18.28 -9.33 5.28
N ALA A 66 -19.39 -9.40 5.97
CA ALA A 66 -19.96 -10.69 6.42
C ALA A 66 -20.33 -11.64 5.26
N ASP A 67 -20.57 -11.08 4.07
CA ASP A 67 -20.84 -11.82 2.84
C ASP A 67 -19.56 -12.17 2.06
N GLU A 68 -18.37 -11.98 2.66
CA GLU A 68 -17.03 -12.20 2.08
C GLU A 68 -16.69 -11.27 0.88
N ASP A 69 -17.43 -10.17 0.68
CA ASP A 69 -17.08 -9.16 -0.32
C ASP A 69 -15.84 -8.36 0.09
N ILE A 70 -14.94 -8.10 -0.85
CA ILE A 70 -13.71 -7.33 -0.61
C ILE A 70 -14.04 -5.83 -0.46
N ALA A 71 -13.98 -5.33 0.76
CA ALA A 71 -14.15 -3.91 1.11
C ALA A 71 -12.83 -3.12 0.98
N GLY A 72 -11.69 -3.81 1.03
CA GLY A 72 -10.37 -3.20 0.86
C GLY A 72 -9.26 -4.24 0.96
N PHE A 73 -8.06 -3.83 0.53
CA PHE A 73 -6.86 -4.65 0.64
C PHE A 73 -5.60 -3.80 0.88
N ILE A 74 -4.56 -4.44 1.39
CA ILE A 74 -3.23 -3.88 1.56
C ILE A 74 -2.18 -4.95 1.30
N ALA A 75 -1.12 -4.58 0.56
CA ALA A 75 0.07 -5.40 0.41
C ALA A 75 1.23 -4.87 1.26
N VAL A 76 2.02 -5.79 1.80
CA VAL A 76 3.34 -5.54 2.41
C VAL A 76 4.26 -6.64 1.92
N THR A 77 5.27 -6.28 1.14
CA THR A 77 6.15 -7.23 0.47
C THR A 77 7.61 -6.93 0.75
N ASP A 78 8.47 -7.92 0.62
CA ASP A 78 9.91 -7.66 0.49
C ASP A 78 10.16 -6.69 -0.66
N PRO A 79 11.17 -5.82 -0.58
CA PRO A 79 11.55 -5.01 -1.72
C PRO A 79 11.95 -5.93 -2.89
N PRO A 80 11.48 -5.63 -4.11
CA PRO A 80 11.85 -6.42 -5.27
C PRO A 80 13.35 -6.34 -5.51
N THR A 81 13.93 -7.40 -6.08
CA THR A 81 15.34 -7.40 -6.43
C THR A 81 15.57 -6.65 -7.73
N ARG A 82 16.70 -5.91 -7.86
CA ARG A 82 17.06 -5.16 -9.08
C ARG A 82 17.22 -6.03 -10.33
N THR A 83 17.40 -7.33 -10.15
CA THR A 83 17.56 -8.31 -11.23
C THR A 83 16.25 -8.79 -11.83
N GLU A 84 15.12 -8.42 -11.25
CA GLU A 84 13.81 -8.72 -11.84
C GLU A 84 13.65 -7.96 -13.15
N ALA A 85 13.42 -8.68 -14.26
CA ALA A 85 13.46 -8.14 -15.62
C ALA A 85 12.34 -7.09 -15.86
N ASP A 86 11.19 -7.28 -15.24
CA ASP A 86 9.95 -6.54 -15.54
C ASP A 86 9.54 -5.56 -14.44
N LEU A 87 10.50 -5.02 -13.67
CA LEU A 87 10.19 -4.01 -12.66
C LEU A 87 9.63 -2.73 -13.32
N PRO A 88 8.47 -2.24 -12.87
CA PRO A 88 7.97 -0.95 -13.31
C PRO A 88 9.00 0.18 -13.08
N PRO A 89 9.10 1.18 -13.99
CA PRO A 89 10.05 2.29 -13.84
C PRO A 89 9.99 2.98 -12.47
N ILE A 90 8.79 3.13 -11.93
CA ILE A 90 8.58 3.75 -10.60
C ILE A 90 9.23 2.91 -9.47
N VAL A 91 9.17 1.60 -9.56
CA VAL A 91 9.78 0.71 -8.57
C VAL A 91 11.31 0.76 -8.67
N ARG A 92 11.86 0.84 -9.88
CA ARG A 92 13.30 1.04 -10.08
C ARG A 92 13.78 2.35 -9.46
N ALA A 93 13.09 3.46 -9.75
CA ALA A 93 13.42 4.76 -9.17
C ALA A 93 13.33 4.77 -7.64
N MET A 94 12.33 4.08 -7.08
CA MET A 94 12.21 3.89 -5.64
C MET A 94 13.40 3.11 -5.06
N LEU A 95 13.86 2.05 -5.71
CA LEU A 95 15.04 1.29 -5.29
C LEU A 95 16.31 2.13 -5.35
N ASP A 96 16.47 3.00 -6.37
CA ASP A 96 17.59 3.93 -6.47
C ASP A 96 17.60 4.93 -5.31
N LEU A 97 16.43 5.45 -4.95
CA LEU A 97 16.29 6.35 -3.81
C LEU A 97 16.60 5.66 -2.48
N ALA A 98 16.17 4.43 -2.30
CA ALA A 98 16.42 3.68 -1.06
C ALA A 98 17.93 3.53 -0.75
N GLU A 99 18.80 3.59 -1.76
CA GLU A 99 20.26 3.54 -1.57
C GLU A 99 20.86 4.83 -1.05
N THR A 100 20.22 5.97 -1.29
CA THR A 100 20.76 7.30 -0.96
C THR A 100 19.96 8.04 0.09
N VAL A 101 18.66 7.75 0.19
CA VAL A 101 17.78 8.38 1.18
C VAL A 101 17.94 7.71 2.53
N GLU A 102 18.16 8.53 3.55
CA GLU A 102 18.37 8.05 4.91
C GLU A 102 17.09 8.16 5.75
N MET A 103 16.89 7.16 6.61
CA MET A 103 16.00 7.19 7.74
C MET A 103 16.72 6.62 8.97
N ASN A 104 16.59 7.30 10.11
CA ASN A 104 17.29 6.93 11.35
C ASN A 104 18.83 6.89 11.20
N GLY A 105 19.39 7.81 10.37
CA GLY A 105 20.83 7.97 10.17
C GLY A 105 21.49 6.89 9.31
N LYS A 106 20.72 6.11 8.55
CA LYS A 106 21.22 5.08 7.65
C LYS A 106 20.42 5.07 6.35
N PRO A 107 21.04 4.76 5.19
CA PRO A 107 20.31 4.49 3.97
C PRO A 107 19.23 3.43 4.18
N ILE A 108 18.08 3.61 3.56
CA ILE A 108 16.97 2.65 3.69
C ILE A 108 17.36 1.27 3.19
N ALA A 109 18.11 1.20 2.08
CA ALA A 109 18.52 -0.07 1.46
C ALA A 109 19.35 -1.00 2.36
N VAL A 110 20.03 -0.47 3.38
CA VAL A 110 20.83 -1.30 4.32
C VAL A 110 20.08 -1.71 5.57
N GLN A 111 18.80 -1.33 5.69
CA GLN A 111 17.93 -1.67 6.81
C GLN A 111 16.98 -2.80 6.40
N ARG A 112 16.31 -3.43 7.37
CA ARG A 112 15.23 -4.38 7.06
C ARG A 112 13.98 -3.59 6.73
N TRP A 113 13.64 -3.50 5.47
CA TRP A 113 12.49 -2.70 5.02
C TRP A 113 11.54 -3.48 4.12
N ALA A 114 10.30 -3.04 4.08
CA ALA A 114 9.26 -3.58 3.22
C ALA A 114 8.70 -2.50 2.30
N LEU A 115 8.26 -2.88 1.12
CA LEU A 115 7.39 -2.06 0.29
C LEU A 115 5.94 -2.23 0.77
N ARG A 116 5.30 -1.12 1.17
CA ARG A 116 3.92 -1.10 1.62
C ARG A 116 3.02 -0.48 0.56
N GLY A 117 2.20 -1.28 0.00
CA GLY A 117 1.25 -0.93 -1.07
C GLY A 117 1.24 -1.97 -2.18
N PRO A 118 0.18 -1.94 -3.00
CA PRO A 118 -0.92 -0.99 -2.98
C PRO A 118 -1.83 -1.11 -1.76
N VAL A 119 -2.52 -0.01 -1.43
CA VAL A 119 -3.61 0.03 -0.45
C VAL A 119 -4.85 0.57 -1.15
N CYS A 120 -5.92 -0.19 -1.14
CA CYS A 120 -7.21 0.23 -1.71
C CYS A 120 -8.35 -0.04 -0.73
N ILE A 121 -9.24 0.93 -0.59
CA ILE A 121 -10.48 0.78 0.19
C ILE A 121 -11.61 1.29 -0.69
N ASP A 122 -12.59 0.43 -0.94
CA ASP A 122 -13.79 0.77 -1.69
C ASP A 122 -14.48 1.98 -1.08
N GLU A 123 -14.93 2.92 -1.91
CA GLU A 123 -15.55 4.17 -1.48
C GLU A 123 -16.74 3.93 -0.56
N ALA A 124 -17.51 2.88 -0.79
CA ALA A 124 -18.67 2.51 0.02
C ALA A 124 -18.32 2.15 1.48
N PHE A 125 -17.08 1.77 1.73
CA PHE A 125 -16.61 1.34 3.06
C PHE A 125 -15.62 2.32 3.70
N ARG A 126 -15.34 3.46 3.06
CA ARG A 126 -14.47 4.50 3.63
C ARG A 126 -15.11 5.13 4.86
N GLY A 127 -14.28 5.60 5.79
CA GLY A 127 -14.74 6.19 7.05
C GLY A 127 -15.11 5.17 8.15
N ARG A 128 -15.03 3.86 7.86
CA ARG A 128 -15.35 2.78 8.81
C ARG A 128 -14.12 2.20 9.53
N GLY A 129 -13.00 2.91 9.57
CA GLY A 129 -11.82 2.49 10.33
C GLY A 129 -10.90 1.47 9.64
N ILE A 130 -11.22 0.98 8.42
CA ILE A 130 -10.43 -0.06 7.72
C ILE A 130 -8.94 0.29 7.62
N TYR A 131 -8.61 1.56 7.30
CA TYR A 131 -7.21 1.96 7.19
C TYR A 131 -6.46 1.85 8.53
N ALA A 132 -7.11 2.22 9.63
CA ALA A 132 -6.54 2.06 10.98
C ALA A 132 -6.37 0.58 11.33
N SER A 133 -7.36 -0.25 11.00
CA SER A 133 -7.27 -1.71 11.20
C SER A 133 -6.14 -2.32 10.38
N PHE A 134 -5.96 -1.90 9.12
CA PHE A 134 -4.81 -2.31 8.32
C PHE A 134 -3.48 -1.91 8.96
N ASN A 135 -3.35 -0.67 9.45
CA ASN A 135 -2.13 -0.23 10.13
C ASN A 135 -1.83 -1.08 11.37
N ALA A 136 -2.85 -1.33 12.20
CA ALA A 136 -2.68 -2.14 13.41
C ALA A 136 -2.26 -3.58 13.09
N VAL A 137 -2.99 -4.25 12.19
CA VAL A 137 -2.72 -5.65 11.83
C VAL A 137 -1.36 -5.80 11.13
N THR A 138 -1.04 -4.95 10.16
CA THR A 138 0.25 -5.02 9.46
C THR A 138 1.40 -4.59 10.36
N GLY A 139 1.21 -3.60 11.23
CA GLY A 139 2.20 -3.20 12.23
C GLY A 139 2.57 -4.36 13.15
N GLU A 140 1.58 -5.03 13.72
CA GLU A 140 1.83 -6.19 14.57
C GLU A 140 2.46 -7.37 13.83
N PHE A 141 1.96 -7.68 12.63
CA PHE A 141 2.40 -8.83 11.87
C PHE A 141 3.83 -8.70 11.35
N TYR A 142 4.23 -7.49 10.91
CA TYR A 142 5.51 -7.29 10.22
C TYR A 142 6.62 -6.66 11.06
N ARG A 143 6.34 -6.06 12.23
CA ARG A 143 7.37 -5.40 13.09
C ARG A 143 8.56 -6.28 13.47
N HIS A 144 8.40 -7.60 13.50
CA HIS A 144 9.49 -8.53 13.79
C HIS A 144 10.35 -8.86 12.57
N ARG A 145 9.82 -8.59 11.35
CA ARG A 145 10.49 -8.87 10.09
C ARG A 145 11.17 -7.63 9.52
N TYR A 146 10.53 -6.46 9.65
CA TYR A 146 11.01 -5.21 9.09
C TYR A 146 11.13 -4.13 10.16
N ASP A 147 12.12 -3.26 10.00
CA ASP A 147 12.29 -2.06 10.79
C ASP A 147 11.48 -0.90 10.16
N LEU A 148 11.51 -0.81 8.83
CA LEU A 148 10.90 0.27 8.06
C LEU A 148 9.89 -0.24 7.03
N GLY A 149 8.85 0.57 6.80
CA GLY A 149 8.00 0.47 5.61
C GLY A 149 8.23 1.64 4.68
N VAL A 150 8.31 1.38 3.38
CA VAL A 150 8.44 2.38 2.32
C VAL A 150 7.17 2.44 1.49
N VAL A 151 6.74 3.64 1.18
CA VAL A 151 5.55 3.92 0.35
C VAL A 151 5.93 4.97 -0.69
N PHE A 152 5.44 4.85 -1.91
CA PHE A 152 5.43 5.97 -2.85
C PHE A 152 4.00 6.41 -3.13
N VAL A 153 3.80 7.72 -3.24
CA VAL A 153 2.48 8.32 -3.48
C VAL A 153 2.61 9.37 -4.58
N ALA A 154 1.74 9.29 -5.60
CA ALA A 154 1.69 10.30 -6.65
C ALA A 154 1.39 11.69 -6.06
N ALA A 155 2.09 12.73 -6.51
CA ALA A 155 1.93 14.09 -6.01
C ALA A 155 0.53 14.66 -6.28
N ASP A 156 -0.14 14.18 -7.32
CA ASP A 156 -1.51 14.51 -7.67
C ASP A 156 -2.57 13.63 -6.97
N ASN A 157 -2.15 12.84 -5.96
CA ASN A 157 -3.03 12.07 -5.07
C ASN A 157 -2.99 12.61 -3.62
N PRO A 158 -3.48 13.84 -3.37
CA PRO A 158 -3.38 14.49 -2.06
C PRO A 158 -4.09 13.72 -0.96
N ARG A 159 -5.15 12.98 -1.29
CA ARG A 159 -5.85 12.14 -0.32
C ARG A 159 -4.97 11.00 0.20
N SER A 160 -4.29 10.29 -0.70
CA SER A 160 -3.36 9.22 -0.32
C SER A 160 -2.19 9.80 0.48
N LEU A 161 -1.61 10.91 0.03
CA LEU A 161 -0.52 11.58 0.73
C LEU A 161 -0.93 12.00 2.15
N HIS A 162 -2.07 12.67 2.30
CA HIS A 162 -2.60 13.06 3.61
C HIS A 162 -2.82 11.84 4.53
N THR A 163 -3.45 10.78 4.00
CA THR A 163 -3.70 9.58 4.81
C THR A 163 -2.41 8.90 5.23
N THR A 164 -1.42 8.81 4.33
CA THR A 164 -0.13 8.18 4.60
C THR A 164 0.69 8.99 5.60
N THR A 165 0.67 10.31 5.54
CA THR A 165 1.42 11.15 6.48
C THR A 165 0.74 11.27 7.84
N THR A 166 -0.61 11.43 7.88
CA THR A 166 -1.31 11.73 9.14
C THR A 166 -1.78 10.49 9.89
N LYS A 167 -2.16 9.42 9.18
CA LYS A 167 -2.71 8.20 9.83
C LYS A 167 -1.72 7.06 9.95
N LEU A 168 -0.72 7.01 9.08
CA LEU A 168 0.38 6.05 9.18
C LEU A 168 1.61 6.66 9.88
N GLY A 169 1.72 8.00 9.94
CA GLY A 169 2.89 8.68 10.46
C GLY A 169 4.11 8.65 9.53
N ALA A 170 3.91 8.32 8.25
CA ALA A 170 5.01 8.26 7.31
C ALA A 170 5.59 9.65 7.02
N ARG A 171 6.91 9.73 6.98
CA ARG A 171 7.67 10.95 6.65
C ARG A 171 7.95 10.98 5.16
N SER A 172 7.69 12.11 4.50
CA SER A 172 8.12 12.33 3.12
C SER A 172 9.61 12.68 3.14
N LEU A 173 10.43 11.82 2.56
CA LEU A 173 11.90 11.92 2.63
C LEU A 173 12.49 12.47 1.33
N ALA A 174 11.83 12.22 0.20
CA ALA A 174 12.24 12.73 -1.11
C ALA A 174 11.04 12.85 -2.07
N GLU A 175 11.23 13.62 -3.14
CA GLU A 175 10.37 13.60 -4.31
C GLU A 175 11.17 13.08 -5.50
N PHE A 176 10.49 12.42 -6.43
CA PHE A 176 11.10 11.91 -7.66
C PHE A 176 10.11 11.96 -8.83
N GLU A 177 10.63 11.85 -10.04
CA GLU A 177 9.82 11.90 -11.25
C GLU A 177 10.06 10.65 -12.10
N VAL A 178 8.97 10.09 -12.60
CA VAL A 178 8.97 8.97 -13.55
C VAL A 178 7.90 9.26 -14.60
N ASP A 179 8.27 9.19 -15.89
CA ASP A 179 7.37 9.43 -17.02
C ASP A 179 6.57 10.75 -16.88
N SER A 180 7.27 11.84 -16.49
CA SER A 180 6.71 13.18 -16.26
C SER A 180 5.64 13.25 -15.15
N LYS A 181 5.55 12.23 -14.30
CA LYS A 181 4.71 12.23 -13.10
C LYS A 181 5.59 12.30 -11.86
N ARG A 182 5.21 13.19 -10.93
CA ARG A 182 5.92 13.36 -9.64
C ARG A 182 5.33 12.45 -8.58
N PHE A 183 6.22 11.94 -7.73
CA PHE A 183 5.89 11.07 -6.61
C PHE A 183 6.63 11.51 -5.35
N HIS A 184 6.03 11.29 -4.20
CA HIS A 184 6.68 11.34 -2.91
C HIS A 184 7.22 9.96 -2.54
N PHE A 185 8.44 9.92 -2.05
CA PHE A 185 9.04 8.75 -1.40
C PHE A 185 8.91 8.93 0.10
N LEU A 186 8.11 8.06 0.73
CA LEU A 186 7.82 8.15 2.15
C LEU A 186 8.29 6.88 2.87
N ALA A 187 8.66 7.04 4.14
CA ALA A 187 8.96 5.89 4.99
C ALA A 187 8.41 6.09 6.41
N PHE A 188 8.18 4.98 7.10
CA PHE A 188 7.69 4.92 8.48
C PHE A 188 8.35 3.77 9.22
N ASP A 189 8.39 3.85 10.56
CA ASP A 189 8.90 2.79 11.43
C ASP A 189 7.79 1.78 11.75
N PHE A 190 8.04 0.47 11.56
CA PHE A 190 7.10 -0.57 12.00
C PHE A 190 7.05 -0.73 13.52
N GLY A 191 8.09 -0.27 14.23
CA GLY A 191 8.22 -0.39 15.69
C GLY A 191 7.58 0.73 16.50
N GLU A 192 7.35 1.89 15.89
CA GLU A 192 6.73 3.05 16.53
C GLU A 192 5.22 3.12 16.26
N SER A 193 4.47 2.17 16.79
CA SER A 193 3.03 2.40 17.01
C SER A 193 2.92 3.24 18.26
N ASP A 194 3.02 4.55 18.17
CA ASP A 194 2.74 5.43 19.26
C ASP A 194 1.31 5.23 19.74
N GLN A 195 1.25 4.77 20.97
CA GLN A 195 0.07 4.85 21.81
C GLN A 195 -0.21 6.33 22.08
N THR A 196 -1.22 6.86 21.39
CA THR A 196 -1.90 8.07 21.89
C THR A 196 -3.39 7.93 21.69
#